data_212cb3ef324b6e2a7574fd593a0a70ec
#
_entry.id   212cb3ef324b6e2a7574fd593a0a70ec
#
_cell.length_a   1.000
_cell.length_b   1.000
_cell.length_c   1.000
_cell.angle_alpha   90.00
_cell.angle_beta   90.00
_cell.angle_gamma   90.00
#
_symmetry.space_group_name_H-M   'P 1'
#
loop_
_entity.id
_entity.type
_entity.pdbx_description
1 polymer ?
#
loop_
_entity_poly.entity_id
_entity_poly.type
_entity_poly.pdbx_seq_one_letter_code
_entity_poly.pdbx_strand_id
1 'polypeptide(L)'
;RHNLPMVNIFDATAHLNENAPEKYRGLERFEARKLVIEDMEALGLLYKVEDTTHTVPYGDRSGVVIEPWLTEQWYVDAEKLAVPAIAAVEEGKVRFVPKFWENTYFEWLRNIEPWCI
;
A
#
# COMPACT_ATOMS: atom_id res chain seq x y z
N ARG A 1 -3.58 9.21 9.16
CA ARG A 1 -4.12 10.59 9.06
C ARG A 1 -5.60 10.66 9.47
N HIS A 2 -6.44 9.72 9.08
CA HIS A 2 -7.88 9.73 9.32
C HIS A 2 -8.38 8.62 10.24
N ASN A 3 -7.48 7.79 10.75
CA ASN A 3 -7.77 6.68 11.67
C ASN A 3 -8.96 5.79 11.19
N LEU A 4 -9.02 5.54 9.88
CA LEU A 4 -10.04 4.69 9.29
C LEU A 4 -9.80 3.22 9.65
N PRO A 5 -10.85 2.42 9.87
CA PRO A 5 -10.68 0.99 10.07
C PRO A 5 -10.12 0.33 8.80
N MET A 6 -9.15 -0.55 8.99
CA MET A 6 -8.60 -1.38 7.91
C MET A 6 -9.38 -2.69 7.86
N VAL A 7 -10.13 -2.88 6.80
CA VAL A 7 -10.92 -4.11 6.60
C VAL A 7 -10.34 -4.86 5.40
N ASN A 8 -9.78 -6.03 5.66
CA ASN A 8 -9.32 -6.93 4.61
C ASN A 8 -10.49 -7.83 4.18
N ILE A 9 -10.93 -7.69 2.93
CA ILE A 9 -12.05 -8.47 2.36
C ILE A 9 -11.61 -9.61 1.44
N PHE A 10 -10.29 -9.75 1.19
CA PHE A 10 -9.74 -10.80 0.35
C PHE A 10 -8.93 -11.83 1.15
N ASP A 11 -8.90 -13.05 0.65
CA ASP A 11 -7.92 -14.05 1.01
C ASP A 11 -6.67 -13.95 0.12
N ALA A 12 -5.69 -14.83 0.34
CA ALA A 12 -4.45 -14.86 -0.43
C ALA A 12 -4.61 -15.21 -1.93
N THR A 13 -5.79 -15.69 -2.32
CA THR A 13 -6.11 -16.09 -3.69
C THR A 13 -7.08 -15.14 -4.38
N ALA A 14 -7.32 -13.97 -3.75
CA ALA A 14 -8.22 -12.91 -4.20
C ALA A 14 -9.70 -13.34 -4.29
N HIS A 15 -10.11 -14.28 -3.42
CA HIS A 15 -11.51 -14.56 -3.15
C HIS A 15 -11.97 -13.76 -1.93
N LEU A 16 -13.26 -13.45 -1.87
CA LEU A 16 -13.82 -12.71 -0.76
C LEU A 16 -13.86 -13.60 0.49
N ASN A 17 -13.33 -13.07 1.61
CA ASN A 17 -13.24 -13.77 2.88
C ASN A 17 -14.48 -13.55 3.77
N GLU A 18 -14.41 -13.99 5.03
CA GLU A 18 -15.48 -13.89 6.03
C GLU A 18 -15.87 -12.46 6.42
N ASN A 19 -15.01 -11.46 6.14
CA ASN A 19 -15.33 -10.05 6.40
C ASN A 19 -16.25 -9.43 5.33
N ALA A 20 -16.41 -10.12 4.19
CA ALA A 20 -17.38 -9.73 3.19
C ALA A 20 -18.79 -10.16 3.60
N PRO A 21 -19.86 -9.50 3.09
CA PRO A 21 -21.22 -9.97 3.26
C PRO A 21 -21.38 -11.42 2.82
N GLU A 22 -22.17 -12.20 3.57
CA GLU A 22 -22.29 -13.65 3.41
C GLU A 22 -22.55 -14.08 1.96
N LYS A 23 -23.39 -13.34 1.25
CA LYS A 23 -23.74 -13.58 -0.15
C LYS A 23 -22.53 -13.63 -1.10
N TYR A 24 -21.46 -12.90 -0.78
CA TYR A 24 -20.31 -12.76 -1.66
C TYR A 24 -19.10 -13.59 -1.21
N ARG A 25 -19.13 -14.22 -0.03
CA ARG A 25 -18.02 -14.99 0.53
C ARG A 25 -17.62 -16.13 -0.39
N GLY A 26 -16.33 -16.32 -0.55
CA GLY A 26 -15.76 -17.37 -1.38
C GLY A 26 -15.83 -17.12 -2.89
N LEU A 27 -16.44 -16.02 -3.33
CA LEU A 27 -16.45 -15.66 -4.76
C LEU A 27 -15.10 -15.07 -5.16
N GLU A 28 -14.69 -15.39 -6.39
CA GLU A 28 -13.57 -14.73 -7.03
C GLU A 28 -13.93 -13.24 -7.26
N ARG A 29 -12.95 -12.34 -7.14
CA ARG A 29 -13.15 -10.89 -7.17
C ARG A 29 -13.95 -10.35 -8.37
N PHE A 30 -13.72 -10.91 -9.56
CA PHE A 30 -14.42 -10.45 -10.76
C PHE A 30 -15.85 -10.97 -10.84
N GLU A 31 -16.12 -12.16 -10.30
CA GLU A 31 -17.48 -12.68 -10.14
C GLU A 31 -18.24 -11.88 -9.09
N ALA A 32 -17.61 -11.61 -7.95
CA ALA A 32 -18.19 -10.79 -6.91
C ALA A 32 -18.52 -9.37 -7.41
N ARG A 33 -17.66 -8.76 -8.22
CA ARG A 33 -17.88 -7.43 -8.82
C ARG A 33 -19.17 -7.40 -9.65
N LYS A 34 -19.38 -8.41 -10.48
CA LYS A 34 -20.61 -8.50 -11.30
C LYS A 34 -21.87 -8.59 -10.43
N LEU A 35 -21.84 -9.50 -9.45
CA LEU A 35 -22.95 -9.71 -8.56
C LEU A 35 -23.28 -8.48 -7.69
N VAL A 36 -22.27 -7.75 -7.24
CA VAL A 36 -22.45 -6.47 -6.51
C VAL A 36 -23.14 -5.43 -7.38
N ILE A 37 -22.78 -5.31 -8.67
CA ILE A 37 -23.41 -4.38 -9.60
C ILE A 37 -24.89 -4.74 -9.80
N GLU A 38 -25.18 -6.01 -10.03
CA GLU A 38 -26.55 -6.52 -10.19
C GLU A 38 -27.40 -6.25 -8.94
N ASP A 39 -26.84 -6.47 -7.75
CA ASP A 39 -27.52 -6.21 -6.49
C ASP A 39 -27.78 -4.72 -6.26
N MET A 40 -26.82 -3.85 -6.59
CA MET A 40 -26.98 -2.41 -6.49
C MET A 40 -28.06 -1.90 -7.46
N GLU A 41 -28.15 -2.48 -8.65
CA GLU A 41 -29.21 -2.18 -9.61
C GLU A 41 -30.60 -2.62 -9.08
N ALA A 42 -30.70 -3.84 -8.56
CA ALA A 42 -31.91 -4.39 -7.98
C ALA A 42 -32.43 -3.57 -6.78
N LEU A 43 -31.53 -2.96 -6.01
CA LEU A 43 -31.84 -2.06 -4.91
C LEU A 43 -32.17 -0.62 -5.35
N GLY A 44 -32.03 -0.30 -6.63
CA GLY A 44 -32.22 1.06 -7.16
C GLY A 44 -31.12 2.05 -6.72
N LEU A 45 -29.95 1.55 -6.30
CA LEU A 45 -28.84 2.34 -5.81
C LEU A 45 -27.74 2.55 -6.88
N LEU A 46 -27.83 1.87 -8.02
CA LEU A 46 -26.90 2.05 -9.13
C LEU A 46 -27.25 3.29 -9.94
N TYR A 47 -26.39 4.31 -9.90
CA TYR A 47 -26.59 5.53 -10.69
C TYR A 47 -26.23 5.32 -12.17
N LYS A 48 -25.00 4.83 -12.44
CA LYS A 48 -24.53 4.46 -13.78
C LYS A 48 -23.26 3.61 -13.71
N VAL A 49 -22.96 2.93 -14.80
CA VAL A 49 -21.69 2.28 -15.08
C VAL A 49 -21.04 3.02 -16.24
N GLU A 50 -19.77 3.39 -16.10
CA GLU A 50 -18.99 4.06 -17.13
C GLU A 50 -17.73 3.27 -17.44
N ASP A 51 -17.43 3.11 -18.72
CA ASP A 51 -16.14 2.58 -19.14
C ASP A 51 -15.05 3.61 -18.87
N THR A 52 -14.00 3.19 -18.20
CA THR A 52 -12.82 4.02 -17.92
C THR A 52 -11.54 3.25 -18.21
N THR A 53 -10.51 3.97 -18.60
CA THR A 53 -9.17 3.42 -18.81
C THR A 53 -8.27 3.87 -17.67
N HIS A 54 -7.63 2.93 -17.00
CA HIS A 54 -6.65 3.20 -15.95
C HIS A 54 -5.53 2.16 -15.98
N THR A 55 -4.40 2.50 -15.35
CA THR A 55 -3.30 1.55 -15.20
C THR A 55 -3.62 0.52 -14.13
N VAL A 56 -3.59 -0.75 -14.52
CA VAL A 56 -3.83 -1.87 -13.62
C VAL A 56 -2.48 -2.57 -13.34
N PRO A 57 -2.10 -2.78 -12.07
CA PRO A 57 -0.88 -3.51 -11.74
C PRO A 57 -1.04 -5.00 -12.01
N TYR A 58 -0.01 -5.62 -12.56
CA TYR A 58 0.08 -7.06 -12.82
C TYR A 58 1.30 -7.65 -12.13
N GLY A 59 1.20 -8.89 -11.69
CA GLY A 59 2.34 -9.64 -11.16
C GLY A 59 3.33 -10.00 -12.29
N ASP A 60 4.59 -9.64 -12.12
CA ASP A 60 5.64 -9.84 -13.14
C ASP A 60 5.79 -11.28 -13.61
N ARG A 61 5.60 -12.24 -12.70
CA ARG A 61 5.74 -13.67 -12.98
C ARG A 61 4.43 -14.36 -13.33
N SER A 62 3.33 -13.93 -12.71
CA SER A 62 2.02 -14.58 -12.87
C SER A 62 1.20 -14.00 -14.02
N GLY A 63 1.44 -12.74 -14.41
CA GLY A 63 0.63 -12.03 -15.39
C GLY A 63 -0.81 -11.76 -14.94
N VAL A 64 -1.12 -11.98 -13.66
CA VAL A 64 -2.46 -11.71 -13.10
C VAL A 64 -2.55 -10.34 -12.45
N VAL A 65 -3.75 -9.78 -12.44
CA VAL A 65 -4.05 -8.51 -11.76
C VAL A 65 -3.75 -8.64 -10.27
N ILE A 66 -3.03 -7.65 -9.72
CA ILE A 66 -2.73 -7.56 -8.29
C ILE A 66 -3.82 -6.75 -7.60
N GLU A 67 -4.30 -7.25 -6.47
CA GLU A 67 -5.21 -6.53 -5.58
C GLU A 67 -4.47 -6.05 -4.32
N PRO A 68 -4.88 -4.90 -3.74
CA PRO A 68 -4.40 -4.49 -2.43
C PRO A 68 -4.76 -5.54 -1.37
N TRP A 69 -3.77 -6.03 -0.65
CA TRP A 69 -3.97 -7.03 0.39
C TRP A 69 -3.25 -6.62 1.67
N LEU A 70 -3.99 -6.54 2.77
CA LEU A 70 -3.43 -6.22 4.07
C LEU A 70 -2.68 -7.43 4.62
N THR A 71 -1.37 -7.29 4.79
CA THR A 71 -0.50 -8.30 5.37
C THR A 71 0.58 -7.64 6.20
N GLU A 72 1.13 -8.38 7.16
CA GLU A 72 2.26 -7.91 7.93
C GLU A 72 3.51 -7.91 7.05
N GLN A 73 4.26 -6.82 7.12
CA GLN A 73 5.50 -6.63 6.38
C GLN A 73 6.62 -6.25 7.36
N TRP A 74 7.82 -6.66 7.02
CA TRP A 74 9.00 -6.25 7.76
C TRP A 74 9.43 -4.84 7.33
N TYR A 75 9.62 -3.98 8.33
CA TYR A 75 10.11 -2.63 8.11
C TYR A 75 11.38 -2.38 8.91
N VAL A 76 12.33 -1.68 8.30
CA VAL A 76 13.45 -1.08 9.01
C VAL A 76 12.97 0.21 9.65
N ASP A 77 13.19 0.36 10.96
CA ASP A 77 13.00 1.61 11.69
C ASP A 77 14.15 2.58 11.33
N ALA A 78 14.06 3.12 10.12
CA ALA A 78 15.10 3.96 9.54
C ALA A 78 15.27 5.28 10.32
N GLU A 79 14.21 5.77 10.94
CA GLU A 79 14.26 6.98 11.77
C GLU A 79 15.23 6.81 12.96
N LYS A 80 15.14 5.68 13.69
CA LYS A 80 16.08 5.39 14.77
C LYS A 80 17.52 5.22 14.29
N LEU A 81 17.70 4.63 13.12
CA LEU A 81 19.03 4.44 12.53
C LEU A 81 19.64 5.77 12.03
N ALA A 82 18.81 6.71 11.62
CA ALA A 82 19.27 8.02 11.17
C ALA A 82 19.88 8.87 12.30
N VAL A 83 19.40 8.72 13.54
CA VAL A 83 19.87 9.52 14.68
C VAL A 83 21.40 9.44 14.86
N PRO A 84 22.02 8.27 15.04
CA PRO A 84 23.48 8.19 15.18
C PRO A 84 24.22 8.58 13.89
N ALA A 85 23.63 8.39 12.71
CA ALA A 85 24.22 8.78 11.45
C ALA A 85 24.30 10.31 11.30
N ILE A 86 23.23 11.03 11.66
CA ILE A 86 23.20 12.49 11.71
C ILE A 86 24.25 13.00 12.69
N ALA A 87 24.28 12.47 13.92
CA ALA A 87 25.24 12.87 14.96
C ALA A 87 26.69 12.68 14.50
N ALA A 88 27.01 11.62 13.78
CA ALA A 88 28.37 11.37 13.28
C ALA A 88 28.88 12.47 12.33
N VAL A 89 27.99 13.08 11.55
CA VAL A 89 28.34 14.21 10.67
C VAL A 89 28.38 15.53 11.46
N GLU A 90 27.43 15.79 12.34
CA GLU A 90 27.37 17.00 13.17
C GLU A 90 28.59 17.10 14.10
N GLU A 91 29.04 15.98 14.65
CA GLU A 91 30.24 15.90 15.50
C GLU A 91 31.55 15.87 14.69
N GLY A 92 31.49 15.89 13.36
CA GLY A 92 32.65 15.91 12.49
C GLY A 92 33.43 14.58 12.38
N LYS A 93 32.83 13.47 12.86
CA LYS A 93 33.39 12.10 12.69
C LYS A 93 33.38 11.67 11.23
N VAL A 94 32.39 12.13 10.47
CA VAL A 94 32.24 11.94 9.03
C VAL A 94 32.16 13.31 8.36
N ARG A 95 32.87 13.50 7.25
CA ARG A 95 32.88 14.74 6.49
C ARG A 95 32.62 14.47 5.01
N PHE A 96 31.81 15.31 4.39
CA PHE A 96 31.54 15.26 2.95
C PHE A 96 32.55 16.09 2.17
N VAL A 97 32.98 15.56 1.03
CA VAL A 97 33.84 16.27 0.08
C VAL A 97 33.21 16.13 -1.30
N PRO A 98 32.73 17.21 -1.89
CA PRO A 98 32.62 18.56 -1.34
C PRO A 98 31.54 18.72 -0.28
N LYS A 99 31.70 19.74 0.57
CA LYS A 99 30.87 19.95 1.76
C LYS A 99 29.37 20.16 1.48
N PHE A 100 29.01 20.68 0.33
CA PHE A 100 27.59 20.99 0.00
C PHE A 100 26.67 19.75 0.04
N TRP A 101 27.19 18.52 -0.08
CA TRP A 101 26.42 17.29 0.04
C TRP A 101 25.88 17.04 1.45
N GLU A 102 26.41 17.72 2.48
CA GLU A 102 25.87 17.66 3.84
C GLU A 102 24.38 18.09 3.87
N ASN A 103 24.01 19.10 3.11
CA ASN A 103 22.62 19.58 3.06
C ASN A 103 21.67 18.49 2.56
N THR A 104 22.02 17.82 1.46
CA THR A 104 21.25 16.71 0.92
C THR A 104 21.17 15.54 1.88
N TYR A 105 22.29 15.22 2.53
CA TYR A 105 22.37 14.16 3.54
C TYR A 105 21.41 14.41 4.70
N PHE A 106 21.46 15.60 5.29
CA PHE A 106 20.59 15.96 6.40
C PHE A 106 19.13 16.03 6.00
N GLU A 107 18.84 16.55 4.82
CA GLU A 107 17.46 16.59 4.28
C GLU A 107 16.87 15.18 4.18
N TRP A 108 17.61 14.24 3.63
CA TRP A 108 17.18 12.85 3.52
C TRP A 108 16.99 12.17 4.89
N LEU A 109 17.97 12.28 5.78
CA LEU A 109 17.94 11.57 7.05
C LEU A 109 16.95 12.15 8.07
N ARG A 110 16.70 13.46 8.03
CA ARG A 110 15.71 14.10 8.92
C ARG A 110 14.26 13.84 8.49
N ASN A 111 14.06 13.52 7.23
CA ASN A 111 12.75 13.21 6.65
C ASN A 111 12.63 11.73 6.23
N ILE A 112 13.44 10.85 6.81
CA ILE A 112 13.47 9.45 6.41
C ILE A 112 12.22 8.71 6.88
N GLU A 113 11.63 7.95 5.96
CA GLU A 113 10.48 7.11 6.23
C GLU A 113 10.91 5.67 6.53
N PRO A 114 10.10 4.87 7.25
CA PRO A 114 10.38 3.45 7.43
C PRO A 114 10.48 2.71 6.09
N TRP A 115 11.45 1.81 5.96
CA TRP A 115 11.68 1.04 4.73
C TRP A 115 11.12 -0.36 4.85
N CYS A 116 10.28 -0.75 3.90
CA CYS A 116 9.85 -2.13 3.74
C CYS A 116 11.01 -2.97 3.17
N ILE A 117 11.25 -4.16 3.77
CA ILE A 117 12.29 -5.11 3.35
C ILE A 117 11.70 -6.11 2.38
#